data_89d806f98d4ea4f6a26316c957cff72d
#
_entry.id   89d806f98d4ea4f6a26316c957cff72d
#
_cell.length_a   1.000
_cell.length_b   1.000
_cell.length_c   1.000
_cell.angle_alpha   90.00
_cell.angle_beta   90.00
_cell.angle_gamma   90.00
#
_symmetry.space_group_name_H-M   'P 1'
#
loop_
_entity.id
_entity.type
_entity.pdbx_description
1 polymer ?
#
loop_
_entity_poly.entity_id
_entity_poly.type
_entity_poly.pdbx_seq_one_letter_code
_entity_poly.pdbx_strand_id
1 'polypeptide(L)'
;MTDTLVLVADDDDDILLLVATRLRRDGFEVITARNGEEALALARERQPVIAVLDIGMPKLDGLEVLQRIRADQTLKDMLVLLLTAKAQESDVRRGYEVGADAYVRKPFSPADLSARVQELIDDRG
;
A
#
# COMPACT_ATOMS: atom_id res chain seq x y z
N MET A 1 18.64 13.17 7.61
CA MET A 1 17.77 12.61 6.56
C MET A 1 16.51 12.08 7.18
N THR A 2 15.36 12.55 6.71
CA THR A 2 14.08 12.00 7.16
C THR A 2 13.78 10.75 6.38
N ASP A 3 13.46 9.68 7.09
CA ASP A 3 13.06 8.44 6.43
C ASP A 3 11.67 8.62 5.83
N THR A 4 11.49 8.14 4.63
CA THR A 4 10.19 8.14 3.97
C THR A 4 9.28 7.11 4.64
N LEU A 5 8.10 7.54 5.06
CA LEU A 5 7.15 6.68 5.76
C LEU A 5 6.27 5.91 4.78
N VAL A 6 6.26 4.60 4.93
CA VAL A 6 5.46 3.67 4.11
C VAL A 6 4.50 2.91 5.01
N LEU A 7 3.23 2.88 4.63
CA LEU A 7 2.22 2.05 5.28
C LEU A 7 2.10 0.74 4.50
N VAL A 8 2.17 -0.40 5.18
CA VAL A 8 1.94 -1.70 4.58
C VAL A 8 0.78 -2.37 5.30
N ALA A 9 -0.23 -2.78 4.57
CA ALA A 9 -1.41 -3.43 5.13
C ALA A 9 -1.67 -4.76 4.44
N ASP A 10 -1.73 -5.83 5.22
CA ASP A 10 -2.01 -7.19 4.75
C ASP A 10 -2.45 -8.00 5.97
N ASP A 11 -3.42 -8.88 5.81
CA ASP A 11 -3.87 -9.74 6.91
C ASP A 11 -2.97 -10.96 7.11
N ASP A 12 -2.03 -11.21 6.21
CA ASP A 12 -1.03 -12.27 6.34
C ASP A 12 0.21 -11.73 7.06
N ASP A 13 0.44 -12.21 8.28
CA ASP A 13 1.56 -11.76 9.11
C ASP A 13 2.92 -12.03 8.48
N ASP A 14 3.06 -13.12 7.76
CA ASP A 14 4.33 -13.47 7.10
C ASP A 14 4.64 -12.47 5.97
N ILE A 15 3.63 -12.10 5.22
CA ILE A 15 3.80 -11.10 4.16
C ILE A 15 4.15 -9.74 4.76
N LEU A 16 3.44 -9.32 5.81
CA LEU A 16 3.77 -8.07 6.52
C LEU A 16 5.22 -8.04 6.97
N LEU A 17 5.67 -9.14 7.60
CA LEU A 17 7.03 -9.22 8.11
C LEU A 17 8.06 -9.14 6.98
N LEU A 18 7.85 -9.91 5.91
CA LEU A 18 8.77 -9.94 4.77
C LEU A 18 8.87 -8.57 4.10
N VAL A 19 7.74 -7.95 3.84
CA VAL A 19 7.70 -6.65 3.15
C VAL A 19 8.28 -5.55 4.05
N ALA A 20 7.86 -5.49 5.31
CA ALA A 20 8.35 -4.48 6.24
C ALA A 20 9.84 -4.58 6.45
N THR A 21 10.36 -5.81 6.61
CA THR A 21 11.79 -6.05 6.79
C THR A 21 12.59 -5.55 5.59
N ARG A 22 12.13 -5.86 4.38
CA ARG A 22 12.84 -5.44 3.17
C ARG A 22 12.81 -3.93 2.99
N LEU A 23 11.65 -3.30 3.19
CA LEU A 23 11.53 -1.85 3.07
C LEU A 23 12.40 -1.12 4.08
N ARG A 24 12.43 -1.60 5.34
CA ARG A 24 13.30 -1.01 6.36
C ARG A 24 14.77 -1.15 6.00
N ARG A 25 15.15 -2.30 5.47
CA ARG A 25 16.52 -2.54 4.99
C ARG A 25 16.90 -1.55 3.90
N ASP A 26 15.95 -1.19 3.04
CA ASP A 26 16.18 -0.27 1.94
C ASP A 26 16.05 1.22 2.35
N GLY A 27 15.90 1.49 3.64
CA GLY A 27 15.96 2.85 4.19
C GLY A 27 14.61 3.50 4.48
N PHE A 28 13.49 2.77 4.34
CA PHE A 28 12.18 3.32 4.64
C PHE A 28 11.81 3.16 6.10
N GLU A 29 11.02 4.10 6.62
CA GLU A 29 10.30 3.91 7.87
C GLU A 29 8.97 3.22 7.52
N VAL A 30 8.60 2.18 8.26
CA VAL A 30 7.43 1.36 7.92
C VAL A 30 6.48 1.25 9.09
N ILE A 31 5.20 1.48 8.83
CA ILE A 31 4.11 1.16 9.75
C ILE A 31 3.23 0.09 9.09
N THR A 32 2.69 -0.80 9.91
CA THR A 32 1.93 -1.95 9.41
C THR A 32 0.52 -1.99 9.96
N ALA A 33 -0.40 -2.56 9.18
CA ALA A 33 -1.78 -2.78 9.55
C ALA A 33 -2.24 -4.15 9.07
N ARG A 34 -3.18 -4.78 9.76
CA ARG A 34 -3.67 -6.12 9.44
C ARG A 34 -5.06 -6.15 8.82
N ASN A 35 -5.71 -5.01 8.78
CA ASN A 35 -7.03 -4.88 8.17
C ASN A 35 -7.20 -3.47 7.64
N GLY A 36 -8.27 -3.27 6.87
CA GLY A 36 -8.49 -1.99 6.21
C GLY A 36 -8.86 -0.85 7.15
N GLU A 37 -9.57 -1.13 8.24
CA GLU A 37 -9.90 -0.07 9.23
C GLU A 37 -8.64 0.47 9.90
N GLU A 38 -7.76 -0.42 10.31
CA GLU A 38 -6.48 -0.05 10.91
C GLU A 38 -5.61 0.70 9.91
N ALA A 39 -5.57 0.23 8.65
CA ALA A 39 -4.81 0.90 7.60
C ALA A 39 -5.31 2.34 7.39
N LEU A 40 -6.60 2.53 7.31
CA LEU A 40 -7.18 3.86 7.11
C LEU A 40 -6.91 4.78 8.30
N ALA A 41 -7.03 4.25 9.52
CA ALA A 41 -6.73 5.01 10.73
C ALA A 41 -5.27 5.48 10.76
N LEU A 42 -4.34 4.59 10.42
CA LEU A 42 -2.91 4.93 10.36
C LEU A 42 -2.61 5.91 9.23
N ALA A 43 -3.26 5.76 8.09
CA ALA A 43 -3.10 6.71 6.99
C ALA A 43 -3.50 8.12 7.41
N ARG A 44 -4.60 8.26 8.13
CA ARG A 44 -5.07 9.55 8.63
C ARG A 44 -4.16 10.14 9.70
N GLU A 45 -3.71 9.30 10.62
CA GLU A 45 -2.88 9.72 11.75
C GLU A 45 -1.46 10.08 11.34
N ARG A 46 -0.84 9.25 10.50
CA ARG A 46 0.58 9.35 10.21
C ARG A 46 0.88 9.93 8.83
N GLN A 47 -0.07 9.97 7.95
CA GLN A 47 0.06 10.50 6.58
C GLN A 47 1.30 10.00 5.84
N PRO A 48 1.42 8.68 5.60
CA PRO A 48 2.57 8.14 4.88
C PRO A 48 2.61 8.66 3.44
N VAL A 49 3.78 8.59 2.82
CA VAL A 49 3.95 8.99 1.42
C VAL A 49 3.26 7.99 0.49
N ILE A 50 3.31 6.72 0.86
CA ILE A 50 2.71 5.64 0.08
C ILE A 50 2.08 4.61 0.99
N ALA A 51 0.95 4.05 0.56
CA ALA A 51 0.29 2.91 1.20
C ALA A 51 0.34 1.71 0.27
N VAL A 52 0.86 0.59 0.79
CA VAL A 52 0.87 -0.71 0.11
C VAL A 52 -0.26 -1.52 0.74
N LEU A 53 -1.32 -1.78 -0.01
CA LEU A 53 -2.56 -2.35 0.51
C LEU A 53 -2.91 -3.65 -0.18
N ASP A 54 -3.10 -4.72 0.61
CA ASP A 54 -3.66 -5.96 0.10
C ASP A 54 -5.15 -5.76 -0.20
N ILE A 55 -5.61 -6.22 -1.35
CA ILE A 55 -7.02 -6.12 -1.72
C ILE A 55 -7.89 -6.97 -0.80
N GLY A 56 -7.42 -8.15 -0.41
CA GLY A 56 -8.23 -9.16 0.29
C GLY A 56 -8.37 -9.01 1.80
N MET A 57 -8.15 -7.83 2.37
CA MET A 57 -8.20 -7.65 3.83
C MET A 57 -9.62 -7.69 4.40
N PRO A 58 -9.78 -8.19 5.67
CA PRO A 58 -11.07 -8.11 6.35
C PRO A 58 -11.41 -6.68 6.78
N LYS A 59 -12.65 -6.47 7.16
CA LYS A 59 -13.28 -5.22 7.60
C LYS A 59 -13.46 -4.23 6.46
N LEU A 60 -12.37 -3.66 5.96
CA LEU A 60 -12.35 -2.90 4.72
C LEU A 60 -11.29 -3.53 3.83
N ASP A 61 -11.63 -3.87 2.59
CA ASP A 61 -10.64 -4.38 1.65
C ASP A 61 -9.78 -3.24 1.10
N GLY A 62 -8.73 -3.59 0.34
CA GLY A 62 -7.80 -2.59 -0.18
C GLY A 62 -8.44 -1.59 -1.13
N LEU A 63 -9.44 -2.00 -1.89
CA LEU A 63 -10.17 -1.11 -2.80
C LEU A 63 -11.00 -0.09 -2.03
N GLU A 64 -11.66 -0.54 -0.95
CA GLU A 64 -12.44 0.35 -0.08
C GLU A 64 -11.55 1.37 0.62
N VAL A 65 -10.38 0.94 1.11
CA VAL A 65 -9.41 1.85 1.71
C VAL A 65 -8.95 2.89 0.69
N LEU A 66 -8.63 2.45 -0.53
CA LEU A 66 -8.24 3.35 -1.61
C LEU A 66 -9.33 4.39 -1.89
N GLN A 67 -10.59 3.95 -2.00
CA GLN A 67 -11.71 4.88 -2.23
C GLN A 67 -11.76 5.95 -1.15
N ARG A 68 -11.61 5.57 0.11
CA ARG A 68 -11.67 6.51 1.23
C ARG A 68 -10.48 7.45 1.25
N ILE A 69 -9.30 6.97 0.88
CA ILE A 69 -8.10 7.81 0.75
C ILE A 69 -8.33 8.88 -0.33
N ARG A 70 -8.84 8.49 -1.49
CA ARG A 70 -9.08 9.43 -2.60
C ARG A 70 -10.20 10.43 -2.30
N ALA A 71 -11.15 10.08 -1.45
CA ALA A 71 -12.25 10.96 -1.04
C ALA A 71 -11.86 11.91 0.10
N ASP A 72 -10.73 11.70 0.76
CA ASP A 72 -10.28 12.50 1.89
C ASP A 72 -9.38 13.63 1.40
N GLN A 73 -9.74 14.87 1.68
CA GLN A 73 -8.99 16.04 1.20
C GLN A 73 -7.54 16.05 1.65
N THR A 74 -7.25 15.48 2.82
CA THR A 74 -5.90 15.44 3.37
C THR A 74 -5.07 14.32 2.74
N LEU A 75 -5.70 13.22 2.33
CA LEU A 75 -5.02 12.00 1.90
C LEU A 75 -5.08 11.74 0.40
N LYS A 76 -5.88 12.50 -0.33
CA LYS A 76 -6.21 12.19 -1.74
C LYS A 76 -5.02 12.02 -2.67
N ASP A 77 -3.90 12.66 -2.36
CA ASP A 77 -2.69 12.61 -3.19
C ASP A 77 -1.68 11.57 -2.74
N MET A 78 -2.01 10.78 -1.70
CA MET A 78 -1.15 9.70 -1.23
C MET A 78 -0.98 8.65 -2.34
N LEU A 79 0.25 8.18 -2.54
CA LEU A 79 0.50 7.08 -3.47
C LEU A 79 -0.10 5.80 -2.90
N VAL A 80 -0.73 5.00 -3.77
CA VAL A 80 -1.31 3.71 -3.37
C VAL A 80 -0.88 2.62 -4.34
N LEU A 81 -0.26 1.58 -3.80
CA LEU A 81 0.09 0.35 -4.50
C LEU A 81 -0.79 -0.77 -3.93
N LEU A 82 -1.52 -1.45 -4.79
CA LEU A 82 -2.38 -2.55 -4.36
C LEU A 82 -1.70 -3.90 -4.60
N LEU A 83 -1.84 -4.81 -3.62
CA LEU A 83 -1.39 -6.19 -3.74
C LEU A 83 -2.59 -7.07 -4.04
N THR A 84 -2.47 -7.96 -5.02
CA THR A 84 -3.55 -8.86 -5.42
C THR A 84 -3.07 -10.29 -5.51
N ALA A 85 -3.84 -11.24 -4.95
CA ALA A 85 -3.51 -12.66 -4.97
C ALA A 85 -3.65 -13.29 -6.35
N LYS A 86 -4.62 -12.83 -7.12
CA LYS A 86 -4.81 -13.18 -8.52
C LYS A 86 -5.30 -11.95 -9.24
N ALA A 87 -4.79 -11.70 -10.43
CA ALA A 87 -5.34 -10.63 -11.23
C ALA A 87 -6.75 -11.02 -11.67
N GLN A 88 -7.72 -10.68 -10.86
CA GLN A 88 -9.07 -10.56 -11.37
C GLN A 88 -9.08 -9.23 -12.09
N GLU A 89 -9.18 -9.28 -13.41
CA GLU A 89 -9.13 -8.08 -14.25
C GLU A 89 -10.12 -7.01 -13.79
N SER A 90 -11.27 -7.42 -13.27
CA SER A 90 -12.28 -6.49 -12.76
C SER A 90 -11.78 -5.70 -11.55
N ASP A 91 -11.05 -6.34 -10.63
CA ASP A 91 -10.51 -5.67 -9.44
C ASP A 91 -9.38 -4.73 -9.80
N VAL A 92 -8.51 -5.14 -10.71
CA VAL A 92 -7.42 -4.30 -11.22
C VAL A 92 -7.99 -3.07 -11.91
N ARG A 93 -8.98 -3.27 -12.78
CA ARG A 93 -9.65 -2.17 -13.49
C ARG A 93 -10.31 -1.20 -12.52
N ARG A 94 -11.05 -1.71 -11.53
CA ARG A 94 -11.69 -0.89 -10.51
C ARG A 94 -10.67 -0.06 -9.72
N GLY A 95 -9.55 -0.67 -9.37
CA GLY A 95 -8.50 0.03 -8.64
C GLY A 95 -7.91 1.18 -9.44
N TYR A 96 -7.63 0.99 -10.73
CA TYR A 96 -7.14 2.08 -11.57
C TYR A 96 -8.21 3.16 -11.77
N GLU A 97 -9.48 2.79 -11.91
CA GLU A 97 -10.57 3.74 -12.01
C GLU A 97 -10.71 4.58 -10.75
N VAL A 98 -10.48 3.99 -9.58
CA VAL A 98 -10.50 4.71 -8.30
C VAL A 98 -9.25 5.54 -8.09
N GLY A 99 -8.14 5.18 -8.76
CA GLY A 99 -6.91 5.95 -8.73
C GLY A 99 -5.73 5.29 -8.02
N ALA A 100 -5.61 3.96 -8.14
CA ALA A 100 -4.39 3.27 -7.69
C ALA A 100 -3.23 3.67 -8.59
N ASP A 101 -2.06 3.82 -8.00
CA ASP A 101 -0.85 4.19 -8.74
C ASP A 101 -0.15 2.96 -9.31
N ALA A 102 -0.31 1.81 -8.70
CA ALA A 102 0.30 0.57 -9.18
C ALA A 102 -0.40 -0.67 -8.60
N TYR A 103 -0.15 -1.78 -9.24
CA TYR A 103 -0.55 -3.12 -8.79
C TYR A 103 0.65 -4.04 -8.77
N VAL A 104 0.72 -4.91 -7.75
CA VAL A 104 1.70 -5.99 -7.70
C VAL A 104 0.96 -7.28 -7.39
N ARG A 105 1.23 -8.32 -8.18
CA ARG A 105 0.64 -9.64 -8.02
C ARG A 105 1.37 -10.47 -6.99
N LYS A 106 0.63 -11.17 -6.16
CA LYS A 106 1.17 -12.24 -5.32
C LYS A 106 1.27 -13.53 -6.15
N PRO A 107 2.29 -14.35 -5.98
CA PRO A 107 3.45 -14.10 -5.15
C PRO A 107 4.42 -13.09 -5.79
N PHE A 108 5.06 -12.28 -4.98
CA PHE A 108 6.03 -11.29 -5.43
C PHE A 108 7.35 -11.44 -4.65
N SER A 109 8.41 -10.90 -5.21
CA SER A 109 9.67 -10.76 -4.50
C SER A 109 9.63 -9.50 -3.63
N PRO A 110 9.97 -9.58 -2.33
CA PRO A 110 10.07 -8.36 -1.51
C PRO A 110 11.03 -7.32 -2.09
N ALA A 111 12.11 -7.78 -2.73
CA ALA A 111 13.05 -6.88 -3.40
C ALA A 111 12.38 -6.12 -4.56
N ASP A 112 11.60 -6.81 -5.37
CA ASP A 112 10.89 -6.20 -6.49
C ASP A 112 9.83 -5.22 -6.01
N LEU A 113 9.12 -5.57 -4.94
CA LEU A 113 8.13 -4.67 -4.35
C LEU A 113 8.79 -3.40 -3.82
N SER A 114 9.89 -3.54 -3.09
CA SER A 114 10.63 -2.38 -2.57
C SER A 114 11.12 -1.48 -3.69
N ALA A 115 11.65 -2.07 -4.77
CA ALA A 115 12.08 -1.32 -5.95
C ALA A 115 10.92 -0.56 -6.58
N ARG A 116 9.74 -1.18 -6.65
CA ARG A 116 8.54 -0.54 -7.21
C ARG A 116 8.07 0.63 -6.35
N VAL A 117 8.11 0.46 -5.03
CA VAL A 117 7.79 1.54 -4.08
C VAL A 117 8.73 2.74 -4.30
N GLN A 118 10.03 2.47 -4.38
CA GLN A 118 11.03 3.52 -4.61
C GLN A 118 10.78 4.24 -5.93
N GLU A 119 10.50 3.48 -6.98
CA GLU A 119 10.22 4.01 -8.32
C GLU A 119 9.01 4.95 -8.30
N LEU A 120 7.92 4.56 -7.64
CA LEU A 120 6.72 5.39 -7.52
C LEU A 120 7.00 6.69 -6.78
N ILE A 121 7.78 6.64 -5.72
CA ILE A 121 8.15 7.81 -4.94
C ILE A 121 9.03 8.75 -5.78
N ASP A 122 10.01 8.19 -6.49
CA ASP A 122 10.92 8.97 -7.34
C ASP A 122 10.18 9.64 -8.50
N ASP A 123 9.26 8.93 -9.12
CA ASP A 123 8.48 9.46 -10.25
C ASP A 123 7.57 10.60 -9.83
N ARG A 124 7.12 10.59 -8.58
CA ARG A 124 6.27 11.65 -8.05
C ARG A 124 7.04 12.96 -7.85
N GLY A 125 8.29 12.81 -7.46
CA GLY A 125 9.13 13.93 -7.07
C GLY A 125 9.65 14.76 -8.19
#